data_895894491c144a81af5854a2c5912d3f
#
_entry.id   895894491c144a81af5854a2c5912d3f
#
_cell.length_a   1.000
_cell.length_b   1.000
_cell.length_c   1.000
_cell.angle_alpha   90.00
_cell.angle_beta   90.00
_cell.angle_gamma   90.00
#
_symmetry.space_group_name_H-M   'P 1'
#
loop_
_entity.id
_entity.type
_entity.pdbx_description
1 polymer ?
#
loop_
_entity_poly.entity_id
_entity_poly.type
_entity_poly.pdbx_seq_one_letter_code
_entity_poly.pdbx_strand_id
1 'polypeptide(L)'
;MQLRNVLAGSCLALLLAAPIRAARADPPVPLLWKVSDADNSVYLLGSFHLLKPGDYPLSKDVDAAFAGAESLVFEIPPQEIASPELAMQMSQAALRTDGTPLDSVLPPELAARLKAWETGHAAGLQKIGLPAQALQMFQPWFVGLVVSMVQMAEDGLDPKLGLDQHFAGEATARGKPTSGLETGAQQIAFLAGMDQAEQLQFLGESIDESQDSSRELEKLHAAWRAGDIHALWDGMAVDMKRQYPKLYAHINVERNDAWLPKIEQRLAAPGHDDTLVVVGALHLLGSDGVVEKLRAKGYTVERICSACRTGK
;
A
#
# COMPACT_ATOMS: atom_id res chain seq x y z
N MET A 1 10.46 24.24 83.82
CA MET A 1 10.98 22.91 84.17
C MET A 1 10.96 22.03 82.95
N GLN A 2 12.15 21.65 82.50
CA GLN A 2 12.59 20.60 81.57
C GLN A 2 12.07 20.53 80.13
N LEU A 3 13.02 20.85 79.27
CA LEU A 3 13.16 20.43 77.87
C LEU A 3 13.12 18.91 77.70
N ARG A 4 12.53 18.44 76.58
CA ARG A 4 12.98 17.19 75.96
C ARG A 4 12.87 17.33 74.45
N ASN A 5 14.03 17.38 73.77
CA ASN A 5 14.25 17.28 72.33
C ASN A 5 13.81 15.91 71.83
N VAL A 6 13.14 15.87 70.65
CA VAL A 6 13.06 14.67 69.81
C VAL A 6 13.44 15.10 68.38
N LEU A 7 14.61 14.70 67.99
CA LEU A 7 15.12 14.73 66.64
C LEU A 7 14.33 13.69 65.81
N ALA A 8 13.56 14.15 64.84
CA ALA A 8 13.00 13.28 63.80
C ALA A 8 13.86 13.42 62.53
N GLY A 9 14.63 12.38 62.25
CA GLY A 9 15.46 12.29 61.05
C GLY A 9 14.59 12.12 59.79
N SER A 10 14.72 13.06 58.88
CA SER A 10 14.13 12.98 57.54
C SER A 10 14.98 12.10 56.66
N CYS A 11 14.56 10.85 56.43
CA CYS A 11 15.09 10.03 55.32
C CYS A 11 14.50 10.52 54.00
N LEU A 12 15.30 11.27 53.24
CA LEU A 12 15.01 11.68 51.90
C LEU A 12 15.25 10.47 50.98
N ALA A 13 14.21 9.72 50.65
CA ALA A 13 14.28 8.66 49.66
C ALA A 13 14.37 9.30 48.27
N LEU A 14 15.57 9.33 47.66
CA LEU A 14 15.75 9.62 46.24
C LEU A 14 15.15 8.45 45.42
N LEU A 15 13.93 8.65 44.94
CA LEU A 15 13.36 7.83 43.88
C LEU A 15 14.14 8.14 42.59
N LEU A 16 15.09 7.30 42.23
CA LEU A 16 15.70 7.24 40.92
C LEU A 16 14.60 6.82 39.94
N ALA A 17 13.93 7.78 39.34
CA ALA A 17 13.07 7.55 38.18
C ALA A 17 13.95 7.12 37.02
N ALA A 18 14.16 5.81 36.82
CA ALA A 18 14.71 5.28 35.60
C ALA A 18 13.79 5.69 34.46
N PRO A 19 14.30 6.27 33.36
CA PRO A 19 13.48 6.59 32.21
C PRO A 19 12.90 5.28 31.69
N ILE A 20 11.59 5.13 31.77
CA ILE A 20 10.87 4.07 31.07
C ILE A 20 11.10 4.33 29.57
N ARG A 21 12.09 3.69 28.99
CA ARG A 21 12.20 3.61 27.55
C ARG A 21 10.96 2.87 27.06
N ALA A 22 10.04 3.57 26.46
CA ALA A 22 8.96 2.95 25.72
C ALA A 22 9.64 1.91 24.77
N ALA A 23 9.26 0.66 24.91
CA ALA A 23 9.75 -0.40 24.02
C ALA A 23 9.38 0.03 22.60
N ARG A 24 10.39 0.36 21.80
CA ARG A 24 10.20 0.68 20.39
C ARG A 24 9.76 -0.61 19.72
N ALA A 25 8.63 -0.56 19.01
CA ALA A 25 8.21 -1.72 18.23
C ALA A 25 9.34 -2.13 17.27
N ASP A 26 9.47 -3.43 17.03
CA ASP A 26 10.47 -3.93 16.08
C ASP A 26 10.23 -3.31 14.70
N PRO A 27 11.31 -3.02 13.93
CA PRO A 27 11.21 -2.53 12.56
C PRO A 27 10.33 -3.45 11.71
N PRO A 28 9.49 -2.90 10.81
CA PRO A 28 8.76 -3.72 9.85
C PRO A 28 9.70 -4.54 8.98
N VAL A 29 9.26 -5.75 8.64
CA VAL A 29 9.96 -6.67 7.73
C VAL A 29 9.08 -6.95 6.50
N PRO A 30 8.80 -5.94 5.66
CA PRO A 30 7.90 -6.10 4.52
C PRO A 30 8.37 -7.21 3.59
N LEU A 31 7.48 -7.62 2.70
CA LEU A 31 7.76 -8.70 1.75
C LEU A 31 8.90 -8.29 0.82
N LEU A 32 10.01 -9.03 0.85
CA LEU A 32 11.17 -8.80 0.00
C LEU A 32 11.64 -10.11 -0.60
N TRP A 33 11.78 -10.18 -1.93
CA TRP A 33 12.40 -11.31 -2.63
C TRP A 33 13.56 -10.83 -3.48
N LYS A 34 14.52 -11.72 -3.69
CA LYS A 34 15.59 -11.57 -4.65
C LYS A 34 15.37 -12.56 -5.79
N VAL A 35 15.31 -12.04 -7.00
CA VAL A 35 15.31 -12.82 -8.24
C VAL A 35 16.68 -12.68 -8.86
N SER A 36 17.34 -13.80 -9.15
CA SER A 36 18.70 -13.79 -9.69
C SER A 36 18.78 -14.56 -10.98
N ASP A 37 19.63 -14.08 -11.86
CA ASP A 37 20.13 -14.84 -13.01
C ASP A 37 21.66 -15.03 -12.93
N ALA A 38 22.40 -14.90 -14.06
CA ALA A 38 23.83 -15.20 -14.09
C ALA A 38 24.71 -14.06 -13.56
N ASP A 39 24.30 -12.80 -13.70
CA ASP A 39 25.19 -11.64 -13.48
C ASP A 39 24.57 -10.49 -12.70
N ASN A 40 23.22 -10.42 -12.59
CA ASN A 40 22.54 -9.38 -11.82
C ASN A 40 21.34 -9.92 -11.02
N SER A 41 20.65 -9.03 -10.30
CA SER A 41 19.48 -9.40 -9.52
C SER A 41 18.40 -8.31 -9.58
N VAL A 42 17.15 -8.74 -9.47
CA VAL A 42 16.02 -7.87 -9.23
C VAL A 42 15.44 -8.17 -7.83
N TYR A 43 15.42 -7.16 -6.98
CA TYR A 43 14.70 -7.23 -5.71
C TYR A 43 13.25 -6.82 -5.91
N LEU A 44 12.32 -7.60 -5.37
CA LEU A 44 10.89 -7.33 -5.41
C LEU A 44 10.42 -6.98 -3.99
N LEU A 45 10.01 -5.74 -3.78
CA LEU A 45 9.57 -5.23 -2.47
C LEU A 45 8.06 -4.98 -2.50
N GLY A 46 7.34 -5.63 -1.59
CA GLY A 46 5.89 -5.48 -1.40
C GLY A 46 5.57 -4.23 -0.61
N SER A 47 5.01 -3.23 -1.29
CA SER A 47 4.63 -1.94 -0.73
C SER A 47 3.24 -1.94 -0.11
N PHE A 48 3.07 -1.10 0.91
CA PHE A 48 1.82 -0.49 1.30
C PHE A 48 1.91 1.00 0.97
N HIS A 49 0.91 1.48 0.23
CA HIS A 49 0.90 2.86 -0.28
C HIS A 49 0.64 3.92 0.79
N LEU A 50 0.15 3.50 1.97
CA LEU A 50 -0.11 4.36 3.12
C LEU A 50 0.46 3.69 4.36
N LEU A 51 1.24 4.43 5.15
CA LEU A 51 1.88 3.93 6.36
C LEU A 51 1.72 4.89 7.54
N LYS A 52 2.22 4.48 8.70
CA LYS A 52 2.24 5.28 9.94
C LYS A 52 3.66 5.72 10.27
N PRO A 53 3.87 6.82 11.02
CA PRO A 53 5.22 7.23 11.43
C PRO A 53 6.00 6.14 12.17
N GLY A 54 5.30 5.24 12.91
CA GLY A 54 5.89 4.11 13.62
C GLY A 54 6.35 2.95 12.74
N ASP A 55 6.16 3.03 11.42
CA ASP A 55 6.61 2.01 10.48
C ASP A 55 8.07 2.23 10.02
N TYR A 56 8.70 3.29 10.49
CA TYR A 56 10.10 3.57 10.21
C TYR A 56 10.96 3.56 11.49
N PRO A 57 12.23 3.11 11.39
CA PRO A 57 12.94 2.62 10.20
C PRO A 57 12.48 1.21 9.78
N LEU A 58 12.75 0.86 8.53
CA LEU A 58 12.51 -0.48 7.97
C LEU A 58 13.55 -1.50 8.45
N SER A 59 13.40 -2.77 8.03
CA SER A 59 14.39 -3.80 8.30
C SER A 59 15.70 -3.56 7.55
N LYS A 60 16.82 -4.05 8.10
CA LYS A 60 18.13 -3.96 7.48
C LYS A 60 18.20 -4.65 6.11
N ASP A 61 17.38 -5.66 5.87
CA ASP A 61 17.33 -6.36 4.60
C ASP A 61 16.82 -5.44 3.49
N VAL A 62 15.78 -4.65 3.79
CA VAL A 62 15.22 -3.66 2.86
C VAL A 62 16.22 -2.53 2.61
N ASP A 63 16.86 -2.02 3.67
CA ASP A 63 17.90 -1.00 3.54
C ASP A 63 19.07 -1.50 2.69
N ALA A 64 19.47 -2.77 2.84
CA ALA A 64 20.55 -3.38 2.07
C ALA A 64 20.16 -3.56 0.59
N ALA A 65 18.94 -4.02 0.31
CA ALA A 65 18.43 -4.14 -1.06
C ALA A 65 18.37 -2.77 -1.76
N PHE A 66 17.89 -1.73 -1.07
CA PHE A 66 17.90 -0.37 -1.60
C PHE A 66 19.32 0.17 -1.81
N ALA A 67 20.22 -0.06 -0.87
CA ALA A 67 21.61 0.42 -0.98
C ALA A 67 22.34 -0.24 -2.16
N GLY A 68 22.12 -1.57 -2.36
CA GLY A 68 22.75 -2.34 -3.41
C GLY A 68 22.16 -2.15 -4.82
N ALA A 69 20.89 -1.71 -4.92
CA ALA A 69 20.28 -1.48 -6.23
C ALA A 69 20.81 -0.19 -6.88
N GLU A 70 21.17 -0.23 -8.14
CA GLU A 70 21.62 0.92 -8.95
C GLU A 70 20.41 1.75 -9.42
N SER A 71 19.25 1.13 -9.61
CA SER A 71 18.02 1.78 -10.06
C SER A 71 16.78 1.27 -9.33
N LEU A 72 15.72 2.08 -9.32
CA LEU A 72 14.42 1.70 -8.78
C LEU A 72 13.35 1.69 -9.87
N VAL A 73 12.43 0.72 -9.74
CA VAL A 73 11.27 0.59 -10.60
C VAL A 73 10.02 0.57 -9.72
N PHE A 74 9.06 1.42 -10.03
CA PHE A 74 7.78 1.50 -9.33
C PHE A 74 6.65 1.01 -10.25
N GLU A 75 5.43 0.98 -9.75
CA GLU A 75 4.28 0.74 -10.62
C GLU A 75 4.20 1.84 -11.68
N ILE A 76 4.18 3.11 -11.24
CA ILE A 76 4.21 4.31 -12.09
C ILE A 76 5.50 5.07 -11.80
N PRO A 77 6.14 5.70 -12.79
CA PRO A 77 7.28 6.57 -12.54
C PRO A 77 6.92 7.68 -11.52
N PRO A 78 7.73 7.89 -10.46
CA PRO A 78 7.40 8.90 -9.44
C PRO A 78 7.17 10.31 -10.00
N GLN A 79 7.85 10.65 -11.10
CA GLN A 79 7.71 11.94 -11.77
C GLN A 79 6.33 12.14 -12.41
N GLU A 80 5.68 11.04 -12.86
CA GLU A 80 4.33 11.09 -13.43
C GLU A 80 3.28 11.29 -12.33
N ILE A 81 3.46 10.64 -11.16
CA ILE A 81 2.50 10.73 -10.05
C ILE A 81 2.30 12.20 -9.62
N ALA A 82 3.35 12.99 -9.62
CA ALA A 82 3.32 14.40 -9.25
C ALA A 82 2.96 15.35 -10.41
N SER A 83 2.69 14.82 -11.61
CA SER A 83 2.48 15.67 -12.78
C SER A 83 1.05 16.25 -12.83
N PRO A 84 0.90 17.52 -13.22
CA PRO A 84 -0.42 18.11 -13.47
C PRO A 84 -1.18 17.39 -14.58
N GLU A 85 -0.48 16.83 -15.54
CA GLU A 85 -1.03 16.09 -16.68
C GLU A 85 -1.76 14.83 -16.21
N LEU A 86 -1.15 14.05 -15.30
CA LEU A 86 -1.79 12.86 -14.74
C LEU A 86 -3.00 13.22 -13.89
N ALA A 87 -2.92 14.29 -13.08
CA ALA A 87 -4.04 14.78 -12.30
C ALA A 87 -5.22 15.20 -13.19
N MET A 88 -4.94 15.85 -14.32
CA MET A 88 -5.97 16.21 -15.29
C MET A 88 -6.58 14.99 -15.97
N GLN A 89 -5.77 14.00 -16.38
CA GLN A 89 -6.25 12.76 -16.97
C GLN A 89 -7.13 11.98 -15.99
N MET A 90 -6.70 11.88 -14.72
CA MET A 90 -7.49 11.25 -13.66
C MET A 90 -8.83 11.95 -13.48
N SER A 91 -8.84 13.27 -13.40
CA SER A 91 -10.07 14.06 -13.26
C SER A 91 -11.02 13.85 -14.45
N GLN A 92 -10.50 13.82 -15.68
CA GLN A 92 -11.30 13.58 -16.88
C GLN A 92 -11.88 12.16 -16.91
N ALA A 93 -11.09 11.15 -16.57
CA ALA A 93 -11.52 9.76 -16.55
C ALA A 93 -12.53 9.49 -15.42
N ALA A 94 -12.39 10.20 -14.30
CA ALA A 94 -13.25 10.05 -13.13
C ALA A 94 -14.66 10.68 -13.33
N LEU A 95 -14.77 11.72 -14.16
CA LEU A 95 -16.04 12.43 -14.35
C LEU A 95 -17.04 11.63 -15.18
N ARG A 96 -18.30 11.69 -14.79
CA ARG A 96 -19.44 11.22 -15.59
C ARG A 96 -19.71 12.21 -16.72
N THR A 97 -19.80 11.69 -17.93
CA THR A 97 -20.00 12.52 -19.14
C THR A 97 -21.41 12.43 -19.72
N ASP A 98 -22.26 11.57 -19.14
CA ASP A 98 -23.65 11.35 -19.58
C ASP A 98 -24.65 12.36 -19.02
N GLY A 99 -24.20 13.28 -18.16
CA GLY A 99 -25.05 14.33 -17.55
C GLY A 99 -26.00 13.81 -16.46
N THR A 100 -25.86 12.53 -16.05
CA THR A 100 -26.69 11.94 -14.99
C THR A 100 -25.92 11.84 -13.67
N PRO A 101 -26.58 11.95 -12.51
CA PRO A 101 -25.93 11.77 -11.22
C PRO A 101 -25.54 10.30 -10.99
N LEU A 102 -24.55 10.06 -10.14
CA LEU A 102 -24.09 8.72 -9.75
C LEU A 102 -25.24 7.83 -9.29
N ASP A 103 -26.14 8.34 -8.46
CA ASP A 103 -27.30 7.59 -7.92
C ASP A 103 -28.18 6.98 -9.01
N SER A 104 -28.19 7.55 -10.22
CA SER A 104 -29.01 7.03 -11.34
C SER A 104 -28.51 5.68 -11.88
N VAL A 105 -27.27 5.30 -11.62
CA VAL A 105 -26.67 4.04 -12.09
C VAL A 105 -26.43 3.04 -10.97
N LEU A 106 -26.64 3.45 -9.71
CA LEU A 106 -26.49 2.57 -8.56
C LEU A 106 -27.75 1.73 -8.32
N PRO A 107 -27.62 0.42 -8.03
CA PRO A 107 -28.71 -0.34 -7.45
C PRO A 107 -29.19 0.32 -6.14
N PRO A 108 -30.51 0.31 -5.83
CA PRO A 108 -31.04 1.01 -4.67
C PRO A 108 -30.35 0.68 -3.34
N GLU A 109 -29.96 -0.57 -3.16
CA GLU A 109 -29.23 -1.01 -1.95
C GLU A 109 -27.84 -0.36 -1.86
N LEU A 110 -27.08 -0.35 -2.98
CA LEU A 110 -25.76 0.26 -3.02
C LEU A 110 -25.83 1.79 -2.83
N ALA A 111 -26.84 2.44 -3.43
CA ALA A 111 -27.09 3.87 -3.23
C ALA A 111 -27.37 4.19 -1.75
N ALA A 112 -28.18 3.37 -1.08
CA ALA A 112 -28.49 3.53 0.35
C ALA A 112 -27.22 3.34 1.22
N ARG A 113 -26.37 2.36 0.91
CA ARG A 113 -25.09 2.12 1.60
C ARG A 113 -24.12 3.27 1.40
N LEU A 114 -23.96 3.77 0.17
CA LEU A 114 -23.14 4.95 -0.12
C LEU A 114 -23.62 6.17 0.66
N LYS A 115 -24.93 6.41 0.71
CA LYS A 115 -25.54 7.53 1.44
C LYS A 115 -25.29 7.44 2.95
N ALA A 116 -25.38 6.25 3.52
CA ALA A 116 -25.04 6.01 4.93
C ALA A 116 -23.57 6.29 5.19
N TRP A 117 -22.68 5.81 4.30
CA TRP A 117 -21.24 6.05 4.37
C TRP A 117 -20.90 7.54 4.27
N GLU A 118 -21.44 8.27 3.28
CA GLU A 118 -21.26 9.72 3.13
C GLU A 118 -21.62 10.49 4.42
N THR A 119 -22.68 10.06 5.09
CA THR A 119 -23.15 10.69 6.34
C THR A 119 -22.17 10.46 7.48
N GLY A 120 -21.66 9.23 7.59
CA GLY A 120 -20.68 8.85 8.64
C GLY A 120 -19.31 9.48 8.45
N HIS A 121 -18.90 9.70 7.18
CA HIS A 121 -17.57 10.15 6.81
C HIS A 121 -17.51 11.58 6.23
N ALA A 122 -18.54 12.40 6.52
CA ALA A 122 -18.62 13.77 6.00
C ALA A 122 -17.40 14.64 6.36
N ALA A 123 -16.85 14.47 7.56
CA ALA A 123 -15.66 15.18 8.00
C ALA A 123 -14.40 14.75 7.22
N GLY A 124 -14.26 13.45 6.94
CA GLY A 124 -13.17 12.89 6.13
C GLY A 124 -13.20 13.41 4.69
N LEU A 125 -14.38 13.38 4.08
CA LEU A 125 -14.61 13.97 2.74
C LEU A 125 -14.25 15.45 2.68
N GLN A 126 -14.69 16.22 3.68
CA GLN A 126 -14.39 17.65 3.75
C GLN A 126 -12.88 17.90 3.89
N LYS A 127 -12.17 17.06 4.67
CA LYS A 127 -10.73 17.17 4.88
C LYS A 127 -9.92 16.98 3.59
N ILE A 128 -10.38 16.14 2.68
CA ILE A 128 -9.77 15.97 1.35
C ILE A 128 -10.30 16.95 0.30
N GLY A 129 -11.17 17.90 0.69
CA GLY A 129 -11.73 18.91 -0.20
C GLY A 129 -12.82 18.41 -1.16
N LEU A 130 -13.41 17.25 -0.89
CA LEU A 130 -14.43 16.63 -1.73
C LEU A 130 -15.76 16.47 -0.95
N PRO A 131 -16.67 17.48 -1.00
CA PRO A 131 -17.95 17.37 -0.31
C PRO A 131 -18.81 16.24 -0.92
N ALA A 132 -19.64 15.59 -0.08
CA ALA A 132 -20.44 14.43 -0.49
C ALA A 132 -21.25 14.66 -1.77
N GLN A 133 -21.81 15.87 -1.95
CA GLN A 133 -22.57 16.21 -3.16
C GLN A 133 -21.74 16.14 -4.45
N ALA A 134 -20.42 16.34 -4.35
CA ALA A 134 -19.53 16.26 -5.51
C ALA A 134 -19.35 14.82 -5.99
N LEU A 135 -19.57 13.81 -5.14
CA LEU A 135 -19.48 12.40 -5.52
C LEU A 135 -20.46 12.03 -6.64
N GLN A 136 -21.58 12.76 -6.73
CA GLN A 136 -22.58 12.56 -7.78
C GLN A 136 -22.07 12.82 -9.21
N MET A 137 -20.94 13.52 -9.36
CA MET A 137 -20.34 13.83 -10.66
C MET A 137 -19.37 12.76 -11.15
N PHE A 138 -19.03 11.77 -10.31
CA PHE A 138 -17.96 10.83 -10.61
C PHE A 138 -18.48 9.43 -10.97
N GLN A 139 -17.62 8.68 -11.66
CA GLN A 139 -17.82 7.28 -11.98
C GLN A 139 -17.75 6.43 -10.69
N PRO A 140 -18.47 5.28 -10.61
CA PRO A 140 -18.48 4.44 -9.41
C PRO A 140 -17.08 3.99 -8.97
N TRP A 141 -16.19 3.67 -9.91
CA TRP A 141 -14.83 3.25 -9.58
C TRP A 141 -14.03 4.34 -8.86
N PHE A 142 -14.19 5.59 -9.27
CA PHE A 142 -13.49 6.70 -8.62
C PHE A 142 -14.02 6.96 -7.21
N VAL A 143 -15.34 6.84 -7.02
CA VAL A 143 -15.95 6.95 -5.69
C VAL A 143 -15.48 5.83 -4.79
N GLY A 144 -15.30 4.60 -5.30
CA GLY A 144 -14.67 3.51 -4.55
C GLY A 144 -13.26 3.86 -4.05
N LEU A 145 -12.41 4.44 -4.92
CA LEU A 145 -11.09 4.93 -4.50
C LEU A 145 -11.18 6.00 -3.41
N VAL A 146 -12.13 6.95 -3.54
CA VAL A 146 -12.36 8.00 -2.54
C VAL A 146 -12.77 7.39 -1.20
N VAL A 147 -13.66 6.40 -1.21
CA VAL A 147 -14.08 5.66 0.01
C VAL A 147 -12.87 5.06 0.70
N SER A 148 -12.06 4.30 -0.03
CA SER A 148 -10.85 3.66 0.52
C SER A 148 -9.86 4.69 1.07
N MET A 149 -9.61 5.77 0.34
CA MET A 149 -8.67 6.82 0.77
C MET A 149 -9.14 7.54 2.05
N VAL A 150 -10.43 7.87 2.14
CA VAL A 150 -10.99 8.53 3.35
C VAL A 150 -10.85 7.61 4.54
N GLN A 151 -11.22 6.35 4.38
CA GLN A 151 -11.13 5.37 5.46
C GLN A 151 -9.69 5.20 5.96
N MET A 152 -8.75 4.96 5.06
CA MET A 152 -7.34 4.78 5.42
C MET A 152 -6.78 6.03 6.14
N ALA A 153 -7.19 7.23 5.73
CA ALA A 153 -6.78 8.47 6.40
C ALA A 153 -7.39 8.61 7.80
N GLU A 154 -8.63 8.16 8.01
CA GLU A 154 -9.28 8.15 9.33
C GLU A 154 -8.64 7.13 10.27
N ASP A 155 -8.12 6.01 9.75
CA ASP A 155 -7.33 5.02 10.49
C ASP A 155 -5.88 5.45 10.76
N GLY A 156 -5.53 6.68 10.38
CA GLY A 156 -4.24 7.30 10.65
C GLY A 156 -3.11 6.86 9.74
N LEU A 157 -3.44 6.30 8.57
CA LEU A 157 -2.48 6.04 7.51
C LEU A 157 -2.26 7.30 6.66
N ASP A 158 -1.01 7.55 6.28
CA ASP A 158 -0.62 8.73 5.49
C ASP A 158 0.03 8.28 4.18
N PRO A 159 -0.50 8.68 3.01
CA PRO A 159 0.11 8.37 1.72
C PRO A 159 1.51 8.96 1.56
N LYS A 160 1.84 10.05 2.26
CA LYS A 160 3.19 10.63 2.25
C LYS A 160 4.22 9.72 2.93
N LEU A 161 3.75 8.81 3.78
CA LEU A 161 4.58 7.82 4.46
C LEU A 161 4.57 6.46 3.73
N GLY A 162 3.79 6.32 2.66
CA GLY A 162 3.75 5.09 1.87
C GLY A 162 5.15 4.68 1.39
N LEU A 163 5.36 3.38 1.28
CA LEU A 163 6.68 2.83 0.98
C LEU A 163 7.19 3.30 -0.39
N ASP A 164 6.29 3.44 -1.36
CA ASP A 164 6.60 3.97 -2.70
C ASP A 164 7.13 5.41 -2.62
N GLN A 165 6.44 6.29 -1.87
CA GLN A 165 6.84 7.68 -1.68
C GLN A 165 8.17 7.79 -0.92
N HIS A 166 8.35 6.94 0.09
CA HIS A 166 9.60 6.87 0.83
C HIS A 166 10.77 6.56 -0.09
N PHE A 167 10.70 5.48 -0.89
CA PHE A 167 11.80 5.09 -1.78
C PHE A 167 11.94 6.00 -2.99
N ALA A 168 10.89 6.64 -3.48
CA ALA A 168 10.99 7.70 -4.49
C ALA A 168 11.80 8.89 -3.98
N GLY A 169 11.53 9.31 -2.73
CA GLY A 169 12.29 10.37 -2.05
C GLY A 169 13.76 9.99 -1.83
N GLU A 170 14.02 8.77 -1.30
CA GLU A 170 15.37 8.26 -1.08
C GLU A 170 16.16 8.10 -2.39
N ALA A 171 15.52 7.63 -3.47
CA ALA A 171 16.14 7.53 -4.78
C ALA A 171 16.54 8.90 -5.31
N THR A 172 15.66 9.89 -5.20
CA THR A 172 15.96 11.29 -5.57
C THR A 172 17.12 11.85 -4.77
N ALA A 173 17.11 11.66 -3.45
CA ALA A 173 18.17 12.17 -2.56
C ALA A 173 19.55 11.55 -2.85
N ARG A 174 19.57 10.32 -3.37
CA ARG A 174 20.82 9.59 -3.71
C ARG A 174 21.15 9.60 -5.20
N GLY A 175 20.34 10.27 -6.03
CA GLY A 175 20.54 10.35 -7.47
C GLY A 175 20.39 9.02 -8.19
N LYS A 176 19.62 8.06 -7.62
CA LYS A 176 19.34 6.78 -8.28
C LYS A 176 18.26 6.96 -9.35
N PRO A 177 18.46 6.41 -10.57
CA PRO A 177 17.45 6.43 -11.63
C PRO A 177 16.16 5.74 -11.20
N THR A 178 15.02 6.31 -11.60
CA THR A 178 13.70 5.72 -11.35
C THR A 178 12.94 5.53 -12.66
N SER A 179 12.08 4.51 -12.70
CA SER A 179 11.19 4.23 -13.83
C SER A 179 9.91 3.54 -13.34
N GLY A 180 8.99 3.22 -14.26
CA GLY A 180 7.75 2.52 -13.94
C GLY A 180 7.54 1.24 -14.74
N LEU A 181 6.78 0.32 -14.19
CA LEU A 181 6.29 -0.86 -14.88
C LEU A 181 5.12 -0.52 -15.81
N GLU A 182 4.39 0.55 -15.51
CA GLU A 182 3.33 1.12 -16.33
C GLU A 182 3.40 2.64 -16.27
N THR A 183 2.66 3.32 -17.14
CA THR A 183 2.47 4.77 -17.06
C THR A 183 1.24 5.09 -16.21
N GLY A 184 1.15 6.32 -15.68
CA GLY A 184 -0.04 6.77 -14.99
C GLY A 184 -1.29 6.70 -15.88
N ALA A 185 -1.16 7.00 -17.17
CA ALA A 185 -2.25 6.87 -18.13
C ALA A 185 -2.72 5.41 -18.30
N GLN A 186 -1.80 4.43 -18.30
CA GLN A 186 -2.17 3.01 -18.33
C GLN A 186 -2.93 2.61 -17.06
N GLN A 187 -2.46 3.02 -15.88
CA GLN A 187 -3.16 2.70 -14.63
C GLN A 187 -4.56 3.33 -14.58
N ILE A 188 -4.72 4.59 -15.01
CA ILE A 188 -6.04 5.21 -15.12
C ILE A 188 -6.92 4.44 -16.10
N ALA A 189 -6.36 4.00 -17.25
CA ALA A 189 -7.11 3.24 -18.24
C ALA A 189 -7.58 1.87 -17.71
N PHE A 190 -6.79 1.20 -16.88
CA PHE A 190 -7.22 -0.04 -16.20
C PHE A 190 -8.43 0.23 -15.29
N LEU A 191 -8.37 1.25 -14.45
CA LEU A 191 -9.46 1.58 -13.54
C LEU A 191 -10.72 2.05 -14.28
N ALA A 192 -10.56 2.96 -15.22
CA ALA A 192 -11.66 3.49 -16.04
C ALA A 192 -12.22 2.48 -17.05
N GLY A 193 -11.44 1.46 -17.42
CA GLY A 193 -11.81 0.39 -18.35
C GLY A 193 -12.69 -0.70 -17.74
N MET A 194 -12.87 -0.71 -16.42
CA MET A 194 -13.83 -1.60 -15.76
C MET A 194 -15.21 -1.44 -16.37
N ASP A 195 -15.90 -2.53 -16.67
CA ASP A 195 -17.32 -2.44 -17.05
C ASP A 195 -18.19 -1.98 -15.87
N GLN A 196 -19.45 -1.64 -16.16
CA GLN A 196 -20.34 -1.12 -15.13
C GLN A 196 -20.49 -2.08 -13.94
N ALA A 197 -20.55 -3.38 -14.17
CA ALA A 197 -20.70 -4.35 -13.10
C ALA A 197 -19.44 -4.39 -12.20
N GLU A 198 -18.25 -4.36 -12.79
CA GLU A 198 -16.98 -4.29 -12.07
C GLU A 198 -16.85 -3.01 -11.25
N GLN A 199 -17.24 -1.87 -11.82
CA GLN A 199 -17.22 -0.58 -11.10
C GLN A 199 -18.16 -0.57 -9.89
N LEU A 200 -19.38 -1.14 -10.05
CA LEU A 200 -20.33 -1.25 -8.95
C LEU A 200 -19.86 -2.23 -7.86
N GLN A 201 -19.22 -3.34 -8.25
CA GLN A 201 -18.59 -4.28 -7.33
C GLN A 201 -17.46 -3.60 -6.56
N PHE A 202 -16.56 -2.91 -7.26
CA PHE A 202 -15.45 -2.19 -6.64
C PHE A 202 -15.94 -1.14 -5.63
N LEU A 203 -16.95 -0.34 -5.98
CA LEU A 203 -17.56 0.61 -5.04
C LEU A 203 -18.19 -0.12 -3.84
N GLY A 204 -18.89 -1.21 -4.09
CA GLY A 204 -19.54 -2.00 -3.06
C GLY A 204 -18.54 -2.55 -2.05
N GLU A 205 -17.48 -3.20 -2.53
CA GLU A 205 -16.37 -3.71 -1.71
C GLU A 205 -15.70 -2.59 -0.90
N SER A 206 -15.38 -1.46 -1.54
CA SER A 206 -14.78 -0.32 -0.84
C SER A 206 -15.65 0.17 0.33
N ILE A 207 -16.97 0.18 0.17
CA ILE A 207 -17.90 0.56 1.26
C ILE A 207 -17.93 -0.53 2.34
N ASP A 208 -17.96 -1.81 1.99
CA ASP A 208 -17.97 -2.90 2.97
C ASP A 208 -16.67 -2.94 3.77
N GLU A 209 -15.54 -2.88 3.09
CA GLU A 209 -14.24 -2.76 3.72
C GLU A 209 -14.18 -1.58 4.68
N SER A 210 -14.79 -0.43 4.35
CA SER A 210 -14.79 0.74 5.22
C SER A 210 -15.63 0.55 6.50
N GLN A 211 -16.64 -0.31 6.50
CA GLN A 211 -17.49 -0.57 7.67
C GLN A 211 -16.86 -1.53 8.69
N ASP A 212 -16.11 -2.53 8.19
CA ASP A 212 -15.40 -3.51 9.01
C ASP A 212 -13.95 -3.09 9.35
N SER A 213 -13.54 -1.89 8.92
CA SER A 213 -12.22 -1.54 8.48
C SER A 213 -11.13 -1.38 9.53
N SER A 214 -11.38 -0.73 10.64
CA SER A 214 -10.25 -0.43 11.55
C SER A 214 -9.57 -1.69 12.06
N ARG A 215 -10.32 -2.76 12.29
CA ARG A 215 -9.78 -4.03 12.77
C ARG A 215 -9.12 -4.87 11.66
N GLU A 216 -9.75 -4.95 10.48
CA GLU A 216 -9.19 -5.72 9.36
C GLU A 216 -7.97 -5.00 8.76
N LEU A 217 -8.03 -3.69 8.61
CA LEU A 217 -6.89 -2.89 8.17
C LEU A 217 -5.72 -2.96 9.18
N GLU A 218 -5.99 -2.94 10.48
CA GLU A 218 -4.96 -3.15 11.51
C GLU A 218 -4.33 -4.54 11.39
N LYS A 219 -5.11 -5.58 11.09
CA LYS A 219 -4.57 -6.93 10.85
C LYS A 219 -3.70 -6.98 9.61
N LEU A 220 -4.16 -6.39 8.50
CA LEU A 220 -3.38 -6.32 7.26
C LEU A 220 -2.09 -5.51 7.44
N HIS A 221 -2.16 -4.38 8.14
CA HIS A 221 -0.99 -3.57 8.46
C HIS A 221 -0.01 -4.35 9.36
N ALA A 222 -0.52 -5.06 10.38
CA ALA A 222 0.31 -5.91 11.23
C ALA A 222 0.93 -7.08 10.45
N ALA A 223 0.19 -7.70 9.54
CA ALA A 223 0.68 -8.75 8.66
C ALA A 223 1.79 -8.24 7.72
N TRP A 224 1.62 -7.05 7.14
CA TRP A 224 2.65 -6.40 6.33
C TRP A 224 3.91 -6.10 7.17
N ARG A 225 3.75 -5.54 8.37
CA ARG A 225 4.89 -5.30 9.29
C ARG A 225 5.63 -6.57 9.63
N ALA A 226 4.93 -7.68 9.79
CA ALA A 226 5.49 -9.00 10.11
C ALA A 226 6.03 -9.74 8.88
N GLY A 227 5.75 -9.28 7.67
CA GLY A 227 6.07 -10.00 6.43
C GLY A 227 5.32 -11.32 6.29
N ASP A 228 4.08 -11.40 6.83
CA ASP A 228 3.25 -12.60 6.82
C ASP A 228 2.53 -12.73 5.48
N ILE A 229 3.10 -13.58 4.61
CA ILE A 229 2.59 -13.85 3.25
C ILE A 229 1.17 -14.39 3.28
N HIS A 230 0.87 -15.31 4.22
CA HIS A 230 -0.42 -15.98 4.27
C HIS A 230 -1.52 -15.04 4.74
N ALA A 231 -1.29 -14.31 5.83
CA ALA A 231 -2.25 -13.34 6.34
C ALA A 231 -2.54 -12.21 5.33
N LEU A 232 -1.52 -11.75 4.60
CA LEU A 232 -1.70 -10.77 3.53
C LEU A 232 -2.50 -11.33 2.36
N TRP A 233 -2.18 -12.54 1.89
CA TRP A 233 -2.92 -13.19 0.82
C TRP A 233 -4.38 -13.42 1.19
N ASP A 234 -4.62 -13.97 2.38
CA ASP A 234 -5.96 -14.28 2.85
C ASP A 234 -6.81 -13.00 2.98
N GLY A 235 -6.23 -11.93 3.54
CA GLY A 235 -6.97 -10.69 3.77
C GLY A 235 -7.12 -9.79 2.54
N MET A 236 -6.23 -9.89 1.53
CA MET A 236 -6.27 -9.00 0.35
C MET A 236 -6.89 -9.65 -0.89
N ALA A 237 -6.81 -10.98 -1.03
CA ALA A 237 -7.07 -11.61 -2.33
C ALA A 237 -8.13 -12.71 -2.32
N VAL A 238 -8.19 -13.53 -1.26
CA VAL A 238 -8.98 -14.79 -1.30
C VAL A 238 -10.45 -14.51 -1.56
N ASP A 239 -11.04 -13.60 -0.83
CA ASP A 239 -12.46 -13.28 -0.98
C ASP A 239 -12.75 -12.53 -2.28
N MET A 240 -11.94 -11.56 -2.66
CA MET A 240 -12.07 -10.85 -3.93
C MET A 240 -11.96 -11.82 -5.12
N LYS A 241 -10.95 -12.67 -5.13
CA LYS A 241 -10.76 -13.67 -6.20
C LYS A 241 -11.93 -14.66 -6.30
N ARG A 242 -12.51 -15.04 -5.17
CA ARG A 242 -13.65 -15.96 -5.12
C ARG A 242 -14.96 -15.29 -5.54
N GLN A 243 -15.22 -14.11 -5.04
CA GLN A 243 -16.51 -13.42 -5.22
C GLN A 243 -16.55 -12.60 -6.51
N TYR A 244 -15.41 -11.99 -6.89
CA TYR A 244 -15.28 -11.09 -8.03
C TYR A 244 -14.09 -11.45 -8.91
N PRO A 245 -14.04 -12.67 -9.48
CA PRO A 245 -12.86 -13.18 -10.20
C PRO A 245 -12.47 -12.30 -11.40
N LYS A 246 -13.43 -11.67 -12.06
CA LYS A 246 -13.18 -10.77 -13.18
C LYS A 246 -12.53 -9.47 -12.73
N LEU A 247 -13.05 -8.86 -11.67
CA LEU A 247 -12.45 -7.66 -11.06
C LEU A 247 -11.03 -7.95 -10.57
N TYR A 248 -10.82 -9.08 -9.86
CA TYR A 248 -9.49 -9.50 -9.42
C TYR A 248 -8.53 -9.70 -10.60
N ALA A 249 -8.99 -10.35 -11.67
CA ALA A 249 -8.18 -10.53 -12.87
C ALA A 249 -7.76 -9.17 -13.46
N HIS A 250 -8.69 -8.26 -13.59
CA HIS A 250 -8.48 -6.94 -14.17
C HIS A 250 -7.48 -6.10 -13.36
N ILE A 251 -7.71 -5.93 -12.05
CA ILE A 251 -6.87 -5.04 -11.22
C ILE A 251 -5.52 -5.63 -10.82
N ASN A 252 -5.36 -6.95 -10.86
CA ASN A 252 -4.15 -7.63 -10.39
C ASN A 252 -3.47 -8.47 -11.47
N VAL A 253 -4.16 -9.49 -12.02
CA VAL A 253 -3.51 -10.52 -12.88
C VAL A 253 -3.02 -9.91 -14.19
N GLU A 254 -3.85 -9.13 -14.88
CA GLU A 254 -3.52 -8.52 -16.17
C GLU A 254 -2.34 -7.54 -16.04
N ARG A 255 -2.26 -6.81 -14.93
CA ARG A 255 -1.13 -5.92 -14.65
C ARG A 255 0.14 -6.74 -14.38
N ASN A 256 0.06 -7.80 -13.58
CA ASN A 256 1.18 -8.70 -13.33
C ASN A 256 1.73 -9.32 -14.63
N ASP A 257 0.84 -9.72 -15.54
CA ASP A 257 1.22 -10.26 -16.85
C ASP A 257 1.91 -9.21 -17.75
N ALA A 258 1.44 -7.96 -17.71
CA ALA A 258 2.04 -6.85 -18.44
C ALA A 258 3.39 -6.40 -17.86
N TRP A 259 3.60 -6.56 -16.55
CA TRP A 259 4.84 -6.17 -15.87
C TRP A 259 5.95 -7.22 -16.00
N LEU A 260 5.58 -8.51 -16.07
CA LEU A 260 6.52 -9.63 -16.08
C LEU A 260 7.62 -9.47 -17.14
N PRO A 261 7.33 -9.17 -18.43
CA PRO A 261 8.37 -8.99 -19.46
C PRO A 261 9.32 -7.82 -19.15
N LYS A 262 8.83 -6.77 -18.47
CA LYS A 262 9.66 -5.61 -18.11
C LYS A 262 10.62 -5.93 -16.96
N ILE A 263 10.21 -6.79 -16.04
CA ILE A 263 11.09 -7.31 -14.97
C ILE A 263 12.12 -8.26 -15.58
N GLU A 264 11.71 -9.16 -16.47
CA GLU A 264 12.63 -10.04 -17.19
C GLU A 264 13.68 -9.27 -18.02
N GLN A 265 13.27 -8.14 -18.62
CA GLN A 265 14.21 -7.27 -19.34
C GLN A 265 15.30 -6.68 -18.43
N ARG A 266 15.00 -6.44 -17.14
CA ARG A 266 16.00 -6.00 -16.16
C ARG A 266 16.99 -7.10 -15.83
N LEU A 267 16.51 -8.34 -15.66
CA LEU A 267 17.37 -9.50 -15.44
C LEU A 267 18.25 -9.80 -16.68
N ALA A 268 17.67 -9.68 -17.88
CA ALA A 268 18.41 -9.93 -19.11
C ALA A 268 19.35 -8.77 -19.53
N ALA A 269 19.36 -7.65 -18.79
CA ALA A 269 20.27 -6.55 -19.09
C ALA A 269 21.72 -6.96 -18.78
N PRO A 270 22.67 -6.75 -19.69
CA PRO A 270 24.05 -7.14 -19.42
C PRO A 270 24.66 -6.25 -18.33
N GLY A 271 25.46 -6.85 -17.44
CA GLY A 271 26.16 -6.17 -16.36
C GLY A 271 25.71 -6.64 -14.98
N HIS A 272 26.22 -5.98 -13.94
CA HIS A 272 25.98 -6.36 -12.55
C HIS A 272 25.05 -5.37 -11.83
N ASP A 273 24.29 -4.58 -12.58
CA ASP A 273 23.42 -3.55 -12.00
C ASP A 273 22.12 -4.19 -11.44
N ASP A 274 22.01 -4.22 -10.12
CA ASP A 274 20.81 -4.69 -9.45
C ASP A 274 19.69 -3.64 -9.52
N THR A 275 18.46 -4.10 -9.54
CA THR A 275 17.26 -3.25 -9.58
C THR A 275 16.36 -3.54 -8.38
N LEU A 276 15.86 -2.50 -7.71
CA LEU A 276 14.80 -2.63 -6.70
C LEU A 276 13.45 -2.26 -7.33
N VAL A 277 12.54 -3.24 -7.41
CA VAL A 277 11.15 -3.07 -7.85
C VAL A 277 10.26 -2.90 -6.63
N VAL A 278 9.55 -1.79 -6.54
CA VAL A 278 8.64 -1.44 -5.44
C VAL A 278 7.22 -1.41 -5.97
N VAL A 279 6.41 -2.38 -5.61
CA VAL A 279 5.03 -2.56 -6.09
C VAL A 279 4.11 -2.97 -4.95
N GLY A 280 2.81 -2.74 -5.07
CA GLY A 280 1.84 -3.15 -4.07
C GLY A 280 1.99 -4.63 -3.69
N ALA A 281 1.91 -4.93 -2.40
CA ALA A 281 2.22 -6.26 -1.86
C ALA A 281 1.40 -7.37 -2.53
N LEU A 282 0.14 -7.10 -2.89
CA LEU A 282 -0.74 -8.08 -3.53
C LEU A 282 -0.18 -8.59 -4.87
N HIS A 283 0.49 -7.74 -5.63
CA HIS A 283 1.07 -8.11 -6.93
C HIS A 283 2.17 -9.18 -6.82
N LEU A 284 2.73 -9.37 -5.64
CA LEU A 284 3.78 -10.35 -5.38
C LEU A 284 3.25 -11.69 -4.85
N LEU A 285 1.96 -11.76 -4.49
CA LEU A 285 1.35 -12.88 -3.75
C LEU A 285 0.53 -13.82 -4.64
N GLY A 286 0.38 -15.05 -4.17
CA GLY A 286 -0.44 -16.08 -4.80
C GLY A 286 0.13 -16.62 -6.11
N SER A 287 -0.57 -17.59 -6.72
CA SER A 287 -0.18 -18.22 -7.99
C SER A 287 -0.12 -17.25 -9.17
N ASP A 288 -0.88 -16.16 -9.08
CA ASP A 288 -0.97 -15.12 -10.12
C ASP A 288 -0.02 -13.95 -9.83
N GLY A 289 0.73 -14.01 -8.72
CA GLY A 289 1.70 -13.00 -8.33
C GLY A 289 2.99 -13.08 -9.16
N VAL A 290 3.68 -11.96 -9.27
CA VAL A 290 4.94 -11.83 -10.03
C VAL A 290 5.99 -12.83 -9.55
N VAL A 291 6.07 -13.10 -8.23
CA VAL A 291 7.02 -14.06 -7.64
C VAL A 291 6.82 -15.46 -8.22
N GLU A 292 5.60 -15.98 -8.20
CA GLU A 292 5.32 -17.33 -8.70
C GLU A 292 5.42 -17.40 -10.24
N LYS A 293 5.06 -16.33 -10.94
CA LYS A 293 5.22 -16.25 -12.40
C LYS A 293 6.71 -16.31 -12.80
N LEU A 294 7.60 -15.64 -12.06
CA LEU A 294 9.06 -15.72 -12.31
C LEU A 294 9.62 -17.11 -11.97
N ARG A 295 9.17 -17.75 -10.89
CA ARG A 295 9.52 -19.14 -10.57
C ARG A 295 9.11 -20.10 -11.69
N ALA A 296 7.89 -19.95 -12.20
CA ALA A 296 7.37 -20.76 -13.28
C ALA A 296 8.19 -20.62 -14.59
N LYS A 297 8.88 -19.50 -14.78
CA LYS A 297 9.80 -19.26 -15.90
C LYS A 297 11.21 -19.79 -15.64
N GLY A 298 11.49 -20.33 -14.45
CA GLY A 298 12.77 -20.96 -14.12
C GLY A 298 13.79 -20.06 -13.43
N TYR A 299 13.40 -18.83 -13.05
CA TYR A 299 14.29 -17.95 -12.28
C TYR A 299 14.43 -18.46 -10.83
N THR A 300 15.61 -18.25 -10.26
CA THR A 300 15.85 -18.44 -8.83
C THR A 300 15.21 -17.28 -8.06
N VAL A 301 14.22 -17.57 -7.22
CA VAL A 301 13.51 -16.54 -6.43
C VAL A 301 13.57 -16.89 -4.96
N GLU A 302 14.33 -16.13 -4.20
CA GLU A 302 14.57 -16.32 -2.78
C GLU A 302 13.85 -15.25 -1.94
N ARG A 303 13.22 -15.68 -0.85
CA ARG A 303 12.68 -14.74 0.14
C ARG A 303 13.82 -14.20 1.00
N ILE A 304 13.92 -12.88 1.10
CA ILE A 304 14.90 -12.21 1.97
C ILE A 304 14.20 -11.75 3.24
N CYS A 305 14.55 -12.34 4.38
CA CYS A 305 14.02 -11.95 5.69
C CYS A 305 14.93 -12.47 6.80
N SER A 306 15.96 -11.75 7.16
CA SER A 306 16.88 -12.12 8.26
C SER A 306 16.21 -12.04 9.64
N ALA A 307 15.18 -11.19 9.78
CA ALA A 307 14.42 -11.00 11.01
C ALA A 307 13.24 -12.00 11.14
N CYS A 308 12.86 -12.72 10.07
CA CYS A 308 11.83 -13.74 10.16
C CYS A 308 12.33 -14.90 11.03
N ARG A 309 11.63 -15.19 12.11
CA ARG A 309 11.95 -16.35 12.92
C ARG A 309 11.81 -17.58 12.03
N THR A 310 12.91 -18.30 11.79
CA THR A 310 12.83 -19.64 11.23
C THR A 310 11.96 -20.46 12.18
N GLY A 311 10.75 -20.80 11.75
CA GLY A 311 9.85 -21.66 12.51
C GLY A 311 10.60 -22.95 12.84
N LYS A 312 10.76 -23.24 14.13
CA LYS A 312 11.21 -24.52 14.63
C LYS A 312 10.09 -25.53 14.49
#